data_7abe8f940b953abc519698686d181f3d
#
_entry.id   7abe8f940b953abc519698686d181f3d
#
_cell.length_a   1.000
_cell.length_b   1.000
_cell.length_c   1.000
_cell.angle_alpha   90.00
_cell.angle_beta   90.00
_cell.angle_gamma   90.00
#
_symmetry.space_group_name_H-M   'P 1'
#
loop_
_entity.id
_entity.type
_entity.pdbx_description
1 polymer ?
#
loop_
_entity_poly.entity_id
_entity_poly.type
_entity_poly.pdbx_seq_one_letter_code
_entity_poly.pdbx_strand_id
1 'polypeptide(L)'
;MHASSAMTRRVIVIAPSTTLRTAWELMVTCRIRHLPVVRGGLLLGIVSDRDALVHGRIVGDAIEVPEVEVAEVMSPFPFVCDPTTHVADVVRTMVEEKIDAMPVLDAGERLVGLVTSTDLLLLLAESSLTRPLPFAFELAPHEEPPAT
;
A
#
# COMPACT_ATOMS: atom_id res chain seq x y z
N MET A 1 -0.81 -16.75 -12.59
CA MET A 1 -0.53 -16.61 -11.14
C MET A 1 -1.67 -15.83 -10.49
N HIS A 2 -2.11 -16.28 -9.35
CA HIS A 2 -3.22 -15.67 -8.60
C HIS A 2 -2.71 -14.85 -7.41
N ALA A 3 -3.55 -13.94 -6.93
CA ALA A 3 -3.25 -13.10 -5.76
C ALA A 3 -2.81 -13.93 -4.55
N SER A 4 -3.41 -15.10 -4.33
CA SER A 4 -3.03 -16.02 -3.25
C SER A 4 -1.57 -16.47 -3.27
N SER A 5 -0.92 -16.47 -4.43
CA SER A 5 0.49 -16.82 -4.57
C SER A 5 1.43 -15.63 -4.35
N ALA A 6 0.92 -14.42 -4.50
CA ALA A 6 1.69 -13.18 -4.37
C ALA A 6 1.51 -12.50 -3.02
N MET A 7 0.37 -12.70 -2.36
CA MET A 7 0.00 -11.96 -1.16
C MET A 7 0.86 -12.29 0.06
N THR A 8 1.08 -11.30 0.90
CA THR A 8 1.53 -11.48 2.27
C THR A 8 0.36 -11.98 3.10
N ARG A 9 0.52 -13.11 3.80
CA ARG A 9 -0.54 -13.75 4.62
C ARG A 9 -0.54 -13.27 6.07
N ARG A 10 0.64 -12.95 6.61
CA ARG A 10 0.80 -12.41 7.96
C ARG A 10 0.67 -10.89 7.90
N VAL A 11 -0.55 -10.41 7.86
CA VAL A 11 -0.86 -8.98 7.76
C VAL A 11 -1.05 -8.42 9.16
N ILE A 12 -0.34 -7.33 9.45
CA ILE A 12 -0.56 -6.54 10.67
C ILE A 12 -1.79 -5.67 10.41
N VAL A 13 -2.79 -5.78 11.26
CA VAL A 13 -4.03 -5.02 11.18
C VAL A 13 -4.21 -4.16 12.42
N ILE A 14 -4.98 -3.10 12.30
CA ILE A 14 -5.31 -2.20 13.40
C ILE A 14 -6.82 -1.99 13.51
N ALA A 15 -7.26 -1.61 14.71
CA ALA A 15 -8.65 -1.25 14.94
C ALA A 15 -8.93 0.19 14.48
N PRO A 16 -10.19 0.54 14.14
CA PRO A 16 -10.55 1.90 13.73
C PRO A 16 -10.30 2.96 14.82
N SER A 17 -10.27 2.59 16.08
CA SER A 17 -9.93 3.46 17.20
C SER A 17 -8.43 3.64 17.44
N THR A 18 -7.58 2.88 16.75
CA THR A 18 -6.13 3.08 16.83
C THR A 18 -5.79 4.50 16.37
N THR A 19 -4.88 5.18 17.08
CA THR A 19 -4.47 6.52 16.67
C THR A 19 -3.54 6.48 15.47
N LEU A 20 -3.56 7.54 14.68
CA LEU A 20 -2.66 7.68 13.53
C LEU A 20 -1.19 7.67 13.96
N ARG A 21 -0.88 8.25 15.14
CA ARG A 21 0.47 8.20 15.73
C ARG A 21 0.91 6.76 15.98
N THR A 22 0.08 5.95 16.63
CA THR A 22 0.37 4.52 16.86
C THR A 22 0.54 3.76 15.55
N ALA A 23 -0.31 4.02 14.58
CA ALA A 23 -0.20 3.42 13.23
C ALA A 23 1.13 3.79 12.57
N TRP A 24 1.54 5.05 12.65
CA TRP A 24 2.84 5.51 12.16
C TRP A 24 4.01 4.80 12.82
N GLU A 25 4.00 4.71 14.15
CA GLU A 25 5.03 4.01 14.92
C GLU A 25 5.14 2.52 14.53
N LEU A 26 4.00 1.85 14.33
CA LEU A 26 3.95 0.46 13.84
C LEU A 26 4.56 0.34 12.45
N MET A 27 4.20 1.23 11.53
CA MET A 27 4.74 1.20 10.17
C MET A 27 6.25 1.40 10.14
N VAL A 28 6.77 2.31 10.95
CA VAL A 28 8.22 2.56 11.08
C VAL A 28 8.92 1.36 11.70
N THR A 29 8.42 0.83 12.81
CA THR A 29 9.02 -0.29 13.55
C THR A 29 9.01 -1.57 12.74
N CYS A 30 7.90 -1.87 12.08
CA CYS A 30 7.72 -3.10 11.30
C CYS A 30 8.20 -2.97 9.84
N ARG A 31 8.64 -1.78 9.43
CA ARG A 31 9.07 -1.48 8.05
C ARG A 31 8.02 -1.83 7.02
N ILE A 32 6.79 -1.46 7.31
CA ILE A 32 5.63 -1.60 6.43
C ILE A 32 5.03 -0.23 6.16
N ARG A 33 4.33 -0.10 5.04
CA ARG A 33 3.80 1.18 4.57
C ARG A 33 2.27 1.23 4.58
N HIS A 34 1.62 0.12 4.87
CA HIS A 34 0.17 0.00 4.83
C HIS A 34 -0.32 -0.84 6.01
N LEU A 35 -1.43 -0.41 6.60
CA LEU A 35 -2.12 -1.11 7.68
C LEU A 35 -3.61 -1.20 7.35
N PRO A 36 -4.14 -2.40 7.08
CA PRO A 36 -5.58 -2.59 7.00
C PRO A 36 -6.25 -2.28 8.33
N VAL A 37 -7.36 -1.57 8.27
CA VAL A 37 -8.21 -1.24 9.42
C VAL A 37 -9.36 -2.23 9.46
N VAL A 38 -9.46 -2.99 10.54
CA VAL A 38 -10.33 -4.16 10.65
C VAL A 38 -11.14 -4.10 11.94
N ARG A 39 -12.41 -4.48 11.87
CA ARG A 39 -13.28 -4.71 13.03
C ARG A 39 -13.97 -6.05 12.85
N GLY A 40 -13.79 -6.96 13.83
CA GLY A 40 -14.42 -8.28 13.80
C GLY A 40 -14.05 -9.12 12.57
N GLY A 41 -12.83 -8.97 12.06
CA GLY A 41 -12.35 -9.63 10.84
C GLY A 41 -12.79 -8.97 9.54
N LEU A 42 -13.63 -7.94 9.59
CA LEU A 42 -14.11 -7.21 8.41
C LEU A 42 -13.25 -5.99 8.13
N LEU A 43 -12.86 -5.85 6.88
CA LEU A 43 -12.08 -4.71 6.40
C LEU A 43 -12.95 -3.45 6.36
N LEU A 44 -12.50 -2.38 7.03
CA LEU A 44 -13.15 -1.07 7.02
C LEU A 44 -12.45 -0.07 6.12
N GLY A 45 -11.13 -0.16 6.02
CA GLY A 45 -10.31 0.77 5.26
C GLY A 45 -8.85 0.38 5.31
N ILE A 46 -8.01 1.26 4.81
CA ILE A 46 -6.56 1.11 4.82
C ILE A 46 -5.90 2.45 5.16
N VAL A 47 -4.86 2.39 5.97
CA VAL A 47 -4.00 3.53 6.33
C VAL A 47 -2.62 3.31 5.75
N SER A 48 -2.04 4.35 5.18
CA SER A 48 -0.68 4.33 4.64
C SER A 48 0.25 5.31 5.37
N ASP A 49 1.54 5.15 5.16
CA ASP A 49 2.55 6.11 5.59
C ASP A 49 2.30 7.51 5.00
N ARG A 50 1.74 7.58 3.79
CA ARG A 50 1.33 8.85 3.17
C ARG A 50 0.25 9.54 4.00
N ASP A 51 -0.73 8.82 4.53
CA ASP A 51 -1.77 9.40 5.40
C ASP A 51 -1.16 10.05 6.63
N ALA A 52 -0.17 9.39 7.25
CA ALA A 52 0.55 9.93 8.39
C ALA A 52 1.33 11.21 8.03
N LEU A 53 1.98 11.23 6.87
CA LEU A 53 2.74 12.39 6.39
C LEU A 53 1.83 13.56 6.01
N VAL A 54 0.70 13.30 5.39
CA VAL A 54 -0.26 14.34 4.99
C VAL A 54 -0.89 15.03 6.20
N HIS A 55 -1.17 14.29 7.26
CA HIS A 55 -1.77 14.82 8.50
C HIS A 55 -0.73 15.24 9.54
N GLY A 56 0.53 14.88 9.33
CA GLY A 56 1.64 15.26 10.20
C GLY A 56 2.15 16.67 9.93
N ARG A 57 3.01 17.13 10.82
CA ARG A 57 3.74 18.39 10.65
C ARG A 57 5.21 18.19 11.02
N ILE A 58 6.07 18.96 10.40
CA ILE A 58 7.50 18.96 10.72
C ILE A 58 7.73 19.89 11.91
N VAL A 59 8.34 19.36 12.96
CA VAL A 59 8.77 20.11 14.16
C VAL A 59 10.25 19.84 14.36
N GLY A 60 11.09 20.80 14.03
CA GLY A 60 12.54 20.60 14.00
C GLY A 60 12.94 19.55 12.95
N ASP A 61 13.63 18.51 13.41
CA ASP A 61 14.06 17.39 12.56
C ASP A 61 13.11 16.19 12.62
N ALA A 62 11.97 16.32 13.29
CA ALA A 62 11.01 15.24 13.50
C ALA A 62 9.67 15.52 12.82
N ILE A 63 8.96 14.45 12.55
CA ILE A 63 7.56 14.49 12.11
C ILE A 63 6.68 14.24 13.31
N GLU A 64 5.81 15.19 13.61
CA GLU A 64 4.78 15.03 14.63
C GLU A 64 3.47 14.58 13.99
N VAL A 65 3.05 13.35 14.31
CA VAL A 65 1.82 12.76 13.80
C VAL A 65 0.72 12.93 14.84
N PRO A 66 -0.47 13.44 14.48
CA PRO A 66 -1.53 13.69 15.43
C PRO A 66 -2.14 12.40 16.00
N GLU A 67 -2.70 12.49 17.19
CA GLU A 67 -3.42 11.40 17.88
C GLU A 67 -4.90 11.32 17.48
N VAL A 68 -5.19 11.48 16.21
CA VAL A 68 -6.53 11.24 15.66
C VAL A 68 -6.76 9.76 15.44
N GLU A 69 -7.99 9.29 15.53
CA GLU A 69 -8.32 7.90 15.22
C GLU A 69 -8.14 7.62 13.72
N VAL A 70 -7.59 6.46 13.38
CA VAL A 70 -7.37 6.10 11.97
C VAL A 70 -8.67 6.03 11.17
N ALA A 71 -9.80 5.75 11.81
CA ALA A 71 -11.12 5.80 11.16
C ALA A 71 -11.43 7.14 10.50
N GLU A 72 -10.87 8.25 11.00
CA GLU A 72 -11.10 9.60 10.48
C GLU A 72 -10.23 9.91 9.25
N VAL A 73 -9.10 9.22 9.09
CA VAL A 73 -8.10 9.53 8.06
C VAL A 73 -7.86 8.41 7.06
N MET A 74 -8.28 7.19 7.37
CA MET A 74 -8.13 6.04 6.47
C MET A 74 -8.83 6.25 5.12
N SER A 75 -8.34 5.59 4.09
CA SER A 75 -9.11 5.42 2.86
C SER A 75 -10.20 4.39 3.11
N PRO A 76 -11.49 4.80 3.15
CA PRO A 76 -12.60 3.86 3.27
C PRO A 76 -12.84 3.15 1.94
N PHE A 77 -13.42 1.96 1.98
CA PHE A 77 -13.77 1.17 0.78
C PHE A 77 -12.58 1.02 -0.19
N PRO A 78 -11.43 0.48 0.26
CA PRO A 78 -10.28 0.30 -0.61
C PRO A 78 -10.59 -0.67 -1.75
N PHE A 79 -9.86 -0.57 -2.85
CA PHE A 79 -9.87 -1.59 -3.89
C PHE A 79 -9.39 -2.91 -3.29
N VAL A 80 -10.16 -3.96 -3.51
CA VAL A 80 -9.88 -5.31 -2.98
C VAL A 80 -9.92 -6.33 -4.11
N CYS A 81 -9.31 -7.47 -3.87
CA CYS A 81 -9.43 -8.63 -4.75
C CYS A 81 -9.72 -9.89 -3.93
N ASP A 82 -9.99 -10.97 -4.59
CA ASP A 82 -10.10 -12.29 -3.97
C ASP A 82 -8.84 -13.13 -4.24
N PRO A 83 -8.65 -14.27 -3.52
CA PRO A 83 -7.46 -15.10 -3.69
C PRO A 83 -7.24 -15.64 -5.11
N THR A 84 -8.29 -15.72 -5.92
CA THR A 84 -8.24 -16.25 -7.29
C THR A 84 -8.03 -15.18 -8.36
N THR A 85 -8.04 -13.91 -7.99
CA THR A 85 -7.77 -12.80 -8.91
C THR A 85 -6.40 -12.95 -9.54
N HIS A 86 -6.28 -12.81 -10.85
CA HIS A 86 -5.01 -12.84 -11.53
C HIS A 86 -4.10 -11.69 -11.10
N VAL A 87 -2.84 -11.97 -10.86
CA VAL A 87 -1.84 -10.95 -10.50
C VAL A 87 -1.78 -9.84 -11.54
N ALA A 88 -1.95 -10.15 -12.82
CA ALA A 88 -2.00 -9.14 -13.88
C ALA A 88 -3.13 -8.14 -13.70
N ASP A 89 -4.29 -8.58 -13.20
CA ASP A 89 -5.42 -7.69 -12.94
C ASP A 89 -5.18 -6.84 -11.69
N VAL A 90 -4.56 -7.42 -10.66
CA VAL A 90 -4.11 -6.67 -9.48
C VAL A 90 -3.15 -5.55 -9.87
N VAL A 91 -2.12 -5.87 -10.67
CA VAL A 91 -1.14 -4.90 -11.16
C VAL A 91 -1.82 -3.79 -11.98
N ARG A 92 -2.73 -4.16 -12.88
CA ARG A 92 -3.45 -3.19 -13.71
C ARG A 92 -4.25 -2.22 -12.84
N THR A 93 -5.00 -2.73 -11.86
CA THR A 93 -5.77 -1.89 -10.94
C THR A 93 -4.85 -0.98 -10.14
N MET A 94 -3.72 -1.49 -9.61
CA MET A 94 -2.77 -0.66 -8.87
C MET A 94 -2.22 0.49 -9.72
N VAL A 95 -1.91 0.23 -10.98
CA VAL A 95 -1.39 1.27 -11.90
C VAL A 95 -2.47 2.29 -12.25
N GLU A 96 -3.66 1.84 -12.61
CA GLU A 96 -4.77 2.70 -13.01
C GLU A 96 -5.27 3.57 -11.86
N GLU A 97 -5.41 3.00 -10.67
CA GLU A 97 -5.93 3.68 -9.49
C GLU A 97 -4.83 4.34 -8.63
N LYS A 98 -3.57 4.20 -9.02
CA LYS A 98 -2.39 4.76 -8.32
C LYS A 98 -2.31 4.35 -6.85
N ILE A 99 -2.52 3.07 -6.59
CA ILE A 99 -2.44 2.47 -5.26
C ILE A 99 -1.27 1.49 -5.18
N ASP A 100 -0.72 1.32 -3.99
CA ASP A 100 0.45 0.47 -3.72
C ASP A 100 0.12 -0.79 -2.91
N ALA A 101 -1.12 -0.94 -2.50
CA ALA A 101 -1.57 -2.08 -1.71
C ALA A 101 -3.01 -2.43 -2.04
N MET A 102 -3.30 -3.73 -2.09
CA MET A 102 -4.63 -4.24 -2.35
C MET A 102 -4.93 -5.37 -1.37
N PRO A 103 -5.90 -5.18 -0.46
CA PRO A 103 -6.34 -6.24 0.43
C PRO A 103 -6.98 -7.40 -0.34
N VAL A 104 -6.75 -8.62 0.15
CA VAL A 104 -7.33 -9.84 -0.39
C VAL A 104 -8.38 -10.35 0.58
N LEU A 105 -9.61 -10.47 0.11
CA LEU A 105 -10.74 -10.94 0.90
C LEU A 105 -11.22 -12.30 0.42
N ASP A 106 -11.61 -13.16 1.35
CA ASP A 106 -12.24 -14.44 1.02
C ASP A 106 -13.73 -14.29 0.68
N ALA A 107 -14.41 -15.40 0.39
CA ALA A 107 -15.83 -15.42 0.07
C ALA A 107 -16.74 -14.89 1.21
N GLY A 108 -16.25 -14.90 2.46
CA GLY A 108 -16.94 -14.33 3.62
C GLY A 108 -16.56 -12.87 3.89
N GLU A 109 -15.92 -12.21 2.94
CA GLU A 109 -15.43 -10.82 3.05
C GLU A 109 -14.41 -10.59 4.18
N ARG A 110 -13.72 -11.65 4.59
CA ARG A 110 -12.67 -11.57 5.61
C ARG A 110 -11.32 -11.33 4.97
N LEU A 111 -10.52 -10.50 5.61
CA LEU A 111 -9.15 -10.24 5.18
C LEU A 111 -8.29 -11.51 5.34
N VAL A 112 -7.73 -12.01 4.23
CA VAL A 112 -6.86 -13.19 4.20
C VAL A 112 -5.44 -12.89 3.75
N GLY A 113 -5.19 -11.72 3.23
CA GLY A 113 -3.88 -11.30 2.79
C GLY A 113 -3.85 -9.86 2.29
N LEU A 114 -2.66 -9.43 1.91
CA LEU A 114 -2.40 -8.12 1.33
C LEU A 114 -1.38 -8.28 0.22
N VAL A 115 -1.69 -7.76 -0.96
CA VAL A 115 -0.72 -7.63 -2.06
C VAL A 115 -0.21 -6.20 -2.10
N THR A 116 1.09 -6.03 -2.01
CA THR A 116 1.73 -4.71 -2.13
C THR A 116 2.61 -4.65 -3.37
N SER A 117 2.98 -3.44 -3.79
CA SER A 117 3.96 -3.25 -4.86
C SER A 117 5.30 -3.94 -4.54
N THR A 118 5.70 -3.98 -3.27
CA THR A 118 6.89 -4.70 -2.83
C THR A 118 6.77 -6.20 -3.09
N ASP A 119 5.63 -6.82 -2.80
CA ASP A 119 5.40 -8.25 -3.10
C ASP A 119 5.56 -8.53 -4.59
N LEU A 120 5.04 -7.65 -5.44
CA LEU A 120 5.14 -7.79 -6.89
C LEU A 120 6.57 -7.61 -7.41
N LEU A 121 7.32 -6.68 -6.83
CA LEU A 121 8.75 -6.50 -7.16
C LEU A 121 9.59 -7.71 -6.74
N LEU A 122 9.30 -8.31 -5.60
CA LEU A 122 9.98 -9.55 -5.16
C LEU A 122 9.69 -10.71 -6.10
N LEU A 123 8.47 -10.85 -6.60
CA LEU A 123 8.13 -11.85 -7.62
C LEU A 123 8.94 -11.66 -8.89
N LEU A 124 9.15 -10.42 -9.32
CA LEU A 124 9.99 -10.11 -10.48
C LEU A 124 11.46 -10.45 -10.22
N ALA A 125 11.95 -10.22 -9.02
CA ALA A 125 13.34 -10.55 -8.64
C ALA A 125 13.58 -12.06 -8.58
N GLU A 126 12.57 -12.83 -8.16
CA GLU A 126 12.64 -14.30 -8.10
C GLU A 126 12.47 -14.95 -9.48
N SER A 127 11.65 -14.35 -10.35
CA SER A 127 11.56 -14.77 -11.74
C SER A 127 12.80 -14.27 -12.47
N SER A 128 13.69 -15.17 -12.87
CA SER A 128 14.87 -14.82 -13.68
C SER A 128 14.43 -14.13 -14.97
N LEU A 129 14.40 -12.80 -14.96
CA LEU A 129 14.16 -12.00 -16.16
C LEU A 129 15.37 -12.11 -17.07
N THR A 130 15.38 -13.10 -17.92
CA THR A 130 16.44 -13.30 -18.93
C THR A 130 16.24 -12.44 -20.18
N ARG A 131 15.15 -11.69 -20.25
CA ARG A 131 14.86 -10.80 -21.39
C ARG A 131 15.04 -9.35 -21.00
N PRO A 132 15.75 -8.56 -21.81
CA PRO A 132 15.73 -7.11 -21.63
C PRO A 132 14.30 -6.59 -21.76
N LEU A 133 13.99 -5.57 -20.99
CA LEU A 133 12.69 -4.91 -21.07
C LEU A 133 12.46 -4.40 -22.51
N PRO A 134 11.24 -4.51 -23.04
CA PRO A 134 10.94 -4.17 -24.44
C PRO A 134 10.86 -2.66 -24.70
N PHE A 135 11.38 -1.83 -23.82
CA PHE A 135 11.39 -0.38 -23.95
C PHE A 135 12.74 0.18 -23.53
N ALA A 136 13.13 1.24 -24.20
CA ALA A 136 14.27 2.07 -23.83
C ALA A 136 13.75 3.37 -23.19
N PHE A 137 14.45 3.83 -22.17
CA PHE A 137 14.19 5.15 -21.63
C PHE A 137 15.03 6.17 -22.39
N GLU A 138 14.37 7.18 -22.92
CA GLU A 138 15.02 8.37 -23.46
C GLU A 138 14.75 9.52 -22.48
N LEU A 139 15.82 10.08 -21.92
CA LEU A 139 15.69 11.24 -21.05
C LEU A 139 15.32 12.43 -21.92
N ALA A 140 14.13 13.01 -21.72
CA ALA A 140 13.80 14.26 -22.33
C ALA A 140 14.75 15.37 -21.82
N PRO A 141 15.30 16.21 -22.70
CA PRO A 141 16.11 17.33 -22.26
C PRO A 141 15.28 18.23 -21.33
N HIS A 142 15.86 18.56 -20.18
CA HIS A 142 15.26 19.53 -19.27
C HIS A 142 15.37 20.90 -19.92
N GLU A 143 14.25 21.48 -20.33
CA GLU A 143 14.21 22.88 -20.72
C GLU A 143 14.30 23.71 -19.43
N GLU A 144 15.39 24.45 -19.29
CA GLU A 144 15.46 25.45 -18.23
C GLU A 144 14.37 26.50 -18.49
N PRO A 145 13.61 26.89 -17.47
CA PRO A 145 12.64 27.98 -17.64
C PRO A 145 13.40 29.23 -18.07
N PRO A 146 12.80 30.06 -18.97
CA PRO A 146 13.44 31.25 -19.43
C PRO A 146 13.82 32.11 -18.24
N ALA A 147 15.07 32.61 -18.23
CA ALA A 147 15.56 33.53 -17.21
C ALA A 147 14.69 34.80 -17.20
N THR A 148 14.10 35.09 -16.03
CA THR A 148 13.35 36.34 -15.79
C THR A 148 14.27 37.48 -15.48
#